data_42275986a2b994a2ce9792bb4e315690
#
_entry.id   42275986a2b994a2ce9792bb4e315690
#
_cell.length_a   1.000
_cell.length_b   1.000
_cell.length_c   1.000
_cell.angle_alpha   90.00
_cell.angle_beta   90.00
_cell.angle_gamma   90.00
#
_symmetry.space_group_name_H-M   'P 1'
#
loop_
_entity.id
_entity.type
_entity.pdbx_description
1 polymer ?
#
loop_
_entity_poly.entity_id
_entity_poly.type
_entity_poly.pdbx_seq_one_letter_code
_entity_poly.pdbx_strand_id
1 'polypeptide(L)'
;KLLHPFMPFITEELWQHIYDRKEGESLMVQQLNIPTACNEIIVKEFEVVKEVIGGIRTIRLQKNIAQKETLELQVVGVNPVATFNPVITKLCNLSSIEAVENKADGSGSFMIGTTEYAIPLGNLINTEEELAKLEADLKYQEGFLQSVLKKLSNEKFVSKAPALSLIHISEPTRLR
;
A
#
# COMPACT_ATOMS: atom_id res chain seq x y z
N LYS A 1 -2.26 -10.24 -26.15
CA LYS A 1 -1.25 -10.03 -27.21
C LYS A 1 0.17 -10.02 -26.65
N LEU A 2 0.49 -9.21 -25.62
CA LEU A 2 1.85 -9.10 -25.04
C LEU A 2 2.41 -10.42 -24.49
N LEU A 3 1.56 -11.29 -23.97
CA LEU A 3 1.95 -12.58 -23.40
C LEU A 3 2.14 -13.67 -24.47
N HIS A 4 1.59 -13.46 -25.66
CA HIS A 4 1.58 -14.48 -26.72
C HIS A 4 2.96 -15.03 -27.12
N PRO A 5 4.04 -14.21 -27.22
CA PRO A 5 5.37 -14.72 -27.53
C PRO A 5 5.94 -15.72 -26.51
N PHE A 6 5.46 -15.66 -25.28
CA PHE A 6 5.93 -16.53 -24.18
C PHE A 6 5.03 -17.75 -23.97
N MET A 7 3.74 -17.62 -24.25
CA MET A 7 2.73 -18.64 -24.00
C MET A 7 1.72 -18.71 -25.15
N PRO A 8 2.15 -19.18 -26.36
CA PRO A 8 1.35 -19.06 -27.58
C PRO A 8 0.04 -19.86 -27.50
N PHE A 9 0.07 -21.10 -27.02
CA PHE A 9 -1.10 -21.98 -27.04
C PHE A 9 -2.21 -21.50 -26.12
N ILE A 10 -1.91 -21.21 -24.86
CA ILE A 10 -2.91 -20.78 -23.89
C ILE A 10 -3.49 -19.39 -24.23
N THR A 11 -2.66 -18.49 -24.77
CA THR A 11 -3.13 -17.16 -25.17
C THR A 11 -3.97 -17.20 -26.43
N GLU A 12 -3.72 -18.12 -27.35
CA GLU A 12 -4.59 -18.34 -28.50
C GLU A 12 -5.94 -18.91 -28.07
N GLU A 13 -5.93 -19.92 -27.22
CA GLU A 13 -7.16 -20.51 -26.67
C GLU A 13 -8.01 -19.45 -25.97
N LEU A 14 -7.41 -18.66 -25.08
CA LEU A 14 -8.11 -17.54 -24.41
C LEU A 14 -8.60 -16.50 -25.42
N TRP A 15 -7.84 -16.21 -26.46
CA TRP A 15 -8.21 -15.25 -27.48
C TRP A 15 -9.45 -15.68 -28.25
N GLN A 16 -9.60 -16.96 -28.55
CA GLN A 16 -10.78 -17.51 -29.20
C GLN A 16 -12.01 -17.51 -28.30
N HIS A 17 -11.83 -17.68 -26.98
CA HIS A 17 -12.94 -17.75 -26.01
C HIS A 17 -13.44 -16.39 -25.50
N ILE A 18 -12.62 -15.33 -25.57
CA ILE A 18 -13.01 -14.00 -25.08
C ILE A 18 -14.07 -13.33 -25.97
N TYR A 19 -14.08 -13.65 -27.25
CA TYR A 19 -14.97 -13.05 -28.22
C TYR A 19 -15.18 -13.98 -29.41
N ASP A 20 -16.41 -14.03 -29.96
CA ASP A 20 -16.72 -14.82 -31.15
C ASP A 20 -15.93 -14.33 -32.36
N ARG A 21 -15.08 -15.20 -32.89
CA ARG A 21 -14.19 -14.88 -34.01
C ARG A 21 -14.53 -15.69 -35.26
N LYS A 22 -14.16 -15.12 -36.37
CA LYS A 22 -14.30 -15.83 -37.67
C LYS A 22 -13.23 -16.87 -37.82
N GLU A 23 -13.54 -17.90 -38.61
CA GLU A 23 -12.57 -18.94 -38.97
C GLU A 23 -11.32 -18.29 -39.59
N GLY A 24 -10.14 -18.65 -39.12
CA GLY A 24 -8.86 -18.09 -39.54
C GLY A 24 -8.38 -16.84 -38.79
N GLU A 25 -9.19 -16.26 -37.89
CA GLU A 25 -8.72 -15.20 -37.00
C GLU A 25 -7.89 -15.79 -35.86
N SER A 26 -6.59 -15.58 -35.92
CA SER A 26 -5.65 -16.02 -34.88
C SER A 26 -4.94 -14.83 -34.26
N LEU A 27 -4.59 -14.94 -32.98
CA LEU A 27 -3.79 -13.96 -32.27
C LEU A 27 -2.39 -13.81 -32.88
N MET A 28 -1.88 -14.87 -33.48
CA MET A 28 -0.57 -14.91 -34.13
C MET A 28 -0.44 -13.91 -35.30
N VAL A 29 -1.54 -13.66 -36.03
CA VAL A 29 -1.54 -12.73 -37.18
C VAL A 29 -1.98 -11.33 -36.80
N GLN A 30 -2.33 -11.09 -35.53
CA GLN A 30 -2.79 -9.81 -35.06
C GLN A 30 -1.65 -8.84 -34.80
N GLN A 31 -1.71 -7.69 -35.43
CA GLN A 31 -0.74 -6.61 -35.17
C GLN A 31 -0.93 -5.98 -33.78
N LEU A 32 0.16 -5.63 -33.15
CA LEU A 32 0.16 -4.86 -31.92
C LEU A 32 -0.03 -3.37 -32.27
N ASN A 33 -1.20 -2.85 -31.98
CA ASN A 33 -1.42 -1.41 -32.11
C ASN A 33 -0.68 -0.72 -30.96
N ILE A 34 0.48 -0.15 -31.29
CA ILE A 34 1.22 0.69 -30.35
C ILE A 34 0.60 2.09 -30.42
N PRO A 35 0.04 2.63 -29.32
CA PRO A 35 -0.49 3.97 -29.32
C PRO A 35 0.64 4.96 -29.62
N THR A 36 0.42 5.81 -30.63
CA THR A 36 1.38 6.85 -31.05
C THR A 36 1.33 8.10 -30.19
N ALA A 37 0.25 8.28 -29.43
CA ALA A 37 0.08 9.38 -28.50
C ALA A 37 -0.37 8.86 -27.14
N CYS A 38 0.25 9.36 -26.10
CA CYS A 38 -0.12 9.12 -24.70
C CYS A 38 -0.65 10.41 -24.09
N ASN A 39 -1.76 10.36 -23.37
CA ASN A 39 -2.23 11.50 -22.60
C ASN A 39 -1.44 11.53 -21.27
N GLU A 40 -0.42 12.39 -21.23
CA GLU A 40 0.46 12.53 -20.05
C GLU A 40 -0.30 12.95 -18.79
N ILE A 41 -1.40 13.67 -18.92
CA ILE A 41 -2.23 14.10 -17.78
C ILE A 41 -2.84 12.87 -17.12
N ILE A 42 -3.47 12.00 -17.91
CA ILE A 42 -4.08 10.76 -17.40
C ILE A 42 -3.03 9.85 -16.74
N VAL A 43 -1.83 9.77 -17.32
CA VAL A 43 -0.74 8.98 -16.75
C VAL A 43 -0.33 9.50 -15.38
N LYS A 44 -0.16 10.82 -15.25
CA LYS A 44 0.19 11.47 -13.97
C LYS A 44 -0.92 11.29 -12.92
N GLU A 45 -2.17 11.46 -13.29
CA GLU A 45 -3.31 11.20 -12.40
C GLU A 45 -3.33 9.74 -11.96
N PHE A 46 -3.04 8.81 -12.86
CA PHE A 46 -3.01 7.39 -12.52
C PHE A 46 -1.84 7.00 -11.61
N GLU A 47 -0.71 7.71 -11.64
CA GLU A 47 0.36 7.54 -10.65
C GLU A 47 -0.17 7.84 -9.23
N VAL A 48 -0.91 8.94 -9.07
CA VAL A 48 -1.56 9.26 -7.78
C VAL A 48 -2.55 8.16 -7.37
N VAL A 49 -3.34 7.63 -8.32
CA VAL A 49 -4.25 6.50 -8.05
C VAL A 49 -3.50 5.28 -7.51
N LYS A 50 -2.33 4.96 -8.07
CA LYS A 50 -1.50 3.85 -7.58
C LYS A 50 -1.05 4.07 -6.14
N GLU A 51 -0.66 5.30 -5.80
CA GLU A 51 -0.28 5.65 -4.43
C GLU A 51 -1.46 5.52 -3.47
N VAL A 52 -2.67 5.97 -3.87
CA VAL A 52 -3.91 5.81 -3.07
C VAL A 52 -4.19 4.33 -2.79
N ILE A 53 -4.15 3.49 -3.83
CA ILE A 53 -4.36 2.04 -3.69
C ILE A 53 -3.29 1.43 -2.77
N GLY A 54 -2.04 1.85 -2.90
CA GLY A 54 -0.93 1.44 -2.05
C GLY A 54 -1.16 1.80 -0.58
N GLY A 55 -1.58 3.04 -0.30
CA GLY A 55 -1.91 3.53 1.03
C GLY A 55 -3.03 2.75 1.70
N ILE A 56 -4.13 2.49 0.97
CA ILE A 56 -5.26 1.69 1.47
C ILE A 56 -4.80 0.26 1.82
N ARG A 57 -4.01 -0.37 0.94
CA ARG A 57 -3.47 -1.71 1.18
C ARG A 57 -2.54 -1.75 2.39
N THR A 58 -1.74 -0.72 2.58
CA THR A 58 -0.84 -0.60 3.73
C THR A 58 -1.64 -0.52 5.04
N ILE A 59 -2.70 0.30 5.09
CA ILE A 59 -3.58 0.37 6.27
C ILE A 59 -4.26 -0.98 6.53
N ARG A 60 -4.78 -1.66 5.50
CA ARG A 60 -5.35 -3.01 5.65
C ARG A 60 -4.35 -3.99 6.28
N LEU A 61 -3.11 -3.93 5.82
CA LEU A 61 -2.05 -4.80 6.32
C LEU A 61 -1.69 -4.47 7.78
N GLN A 62 -1.50 -3.19 8.09
CA GLN A 62 -1.16 -2.72 9.44
C GLN A 62 -2.25 -3.06 10.46
N LYS A 63 -3.50 -2.94 10.05
CA LYS A 63 -4.67 -3.19 10.90
C LYS A 63 -5.22 -4.63 10.79
N ASN A 64 -4.53 -5.48 10.03
CA ASN A 64 -4.90 -6.89 9.81
C ASN A 64 -6.34 -7.07 9.30
N ILE A 65 -6.80 -6.16 8.42
CA ILE A 65 -8.15 -6.18 7.84
C ILE A 65 -8.15 -7.05 6.59
N ALA A 66 -9.05 -8.03 6.53
CA ALA A 66 -9.17 -8.92 5.39
C ALA A 66 -9.56 -8.17 4.11
N GLN A 67 -9.06 -8.63 2.95
CA GLN A 67 -9.40 -7.98 1.67
C GLN A 67 -10.88 -8.11 1.29
N LYS A 68 -11.60 -9.08 1.87
CA LYS A 68 -13.04 -9.27 1.65
C LYS A 68 -13.90 -8.23 2.36
N GLU A 69 -13.38 -7.60 3.40
CA GLU A 69 -14.12 -6.58 4.14
C GLU A 69 -14.21 -5.31 3.33
N THR A 70 -15.40 -4.73 3.28
CA THR A 70 -15.65 -3.45 2.63
C THR A 70 -15.23 -2.32 3.56
N LEU A 71 -14.52 -1.33 3.03
CA LEU A 71 -14.10 -0.13 3.75
C LEU A 71 -14.73 1.11 3.14
N GLU A 72 -14.85 2.16 3.94
CA GLU A 72 -15.18 3.49 3.48
C GLU A 72 -13.91 4.32 3.36
N LEU A 73 -13.80 5.12 2.31
CA LEU A 73 -12.69 6.03 2.12
C LEU A 73 -13.18 7.46 2.24
N GLN A 74 -12.63 8.20 3.16
CA GLN A 74 -12.86 9.63 3.32
C GLN A 74 -11.67 10.40 2.74
N VAL A 75 -11.96 11.38 1.92
CA VAL A 75 -10.97 12.28 1.32
C VAL A 75 -11.13 13.66 1.96
N VAL A 76 -10.12 14.14 2.64
CA VAL A 76 -10.18 15.46 3.28
C VAL A 76 -9.94 16.53 2.22
N GLY A 77 -10.99 17.29 1.91
CA GLY A 77 -10.97 18.33 0.90
C GLY A 77 -11.34 17.84 -0.50
N VAL A 78 -10.61 18.30 -1.51
CA VAL A 78 -10.90 18.00 -2.92
C VAL A 78 -10.22 16.71 -3.35
N ASN A 79 -10.98 15.79 -3.92
CA ASN A 79 -10.42 14.56 -4.47
C ASN A 79 -9.80 14.79 -5.86
N PRO A 80 -8.47 14.76 -5.99
CA PRO A 80 -7.79 15.03 -7.26
C PRO A 80 -7.99 13.91 -8.30
N VAL A 81 -8.39 12.72 -7.87
CA VAL A 81 -8.54 11.53 -8.72
C VAL A 81 -9.99 11.03 -8.79
N ALA A 82 -10.96 11.93 -8.66
CA ALA A 82 -12.39 11.59 -8.67
C ALA A 82 -12.81 10.77 -9.91
N THR A 83 -12.21 11.03 -11.07
CA THR A 83 -12.45 10.30 -12.33
C THR A 83 -12.17 8.79 -12.19
N PHE A 84 -11.24 8.42 -11.33
CA PHE A 84 -10.83 7.02 -11.11
C PHE A 84 -11.49 6.36 -9.90
N ASN A 85 -12.46 7.02 -9.26
CA ASN A 85 -13.18 6.45 -8.11
C ASN A 85 -13.71 5.03 -8.37
N PRO A 86 -14.35 4.72 -9.53
CA PRO A 86 -14.81 3.35 -9.79
C PRO A 86 -13.70 2.30 -9.79
N VAL A 87 -12.51 2.69 -10.25
CA VAL A 87 -11.33 1.80 -10.28
C VAL A 87 -10.81 1.56 -8.86
N ILE A 88 -10.68 2.62 -8.07
CA ILE A 88 -10.22 2.55 -6.68
C ILE A 88 -11.19 1.72 -5.85
N THR A 89 -12.50 2.00 -5.98
CA THR A 89 -13.57 1.27 -5.29
C THR A 89 -13.48 -0.23 -5.56
N LYS A 90 -13.32 -0.61 -6.82
CA LYS A 90 -13.29 -2.03 -7.21
C LYS A 90 -11.99 -2.73 -6.80
N LEU A 91 -10.83 -2.06 -6.92
CA LEU A 91 -9.53 -2.65 -6.58
C LEU A 91 -9.25 -2.73 -5.09
N CYS A 92 -9.84 -1.83 -4.31
CA CYS A 92 -9.68 -1.79 -2.86
C CYS A 92 -10.88 -2.34 -2.08
N ASN A 93 -11.92 -2.83 -2.77
CA ASN A 93 -13.17 -3.29 -2.16
C ASN A 93 -13.75 -2.24 -1.19
N LEU A 94 -14.02 -1.03 -1.72
CA LEU A 94 -14.60 0.06 -0.96
C LEU A 94 -16.12 0.07 -1.14
N SER A 95 -16.85 0.48 -0.10
CA SER A 95 -18.31 0.74 -0.15
C SER A 95 -18.60 2.12 -0.72
N SER A 96 -17.88 3.14 -0.26
CA SER A 96 -18.04 4.52 -0.70
C SER A 96 -16.72 5.28 -0.67
N ILE A 97 -16.67 6.38 -1.42
CA ILE A 97 -15.60 7.38 -1.37
C ILE A 97 -16.29 8.73 -1.17
N GLU A 98 -16.07 9.33 -0.02
CA GLU A 98 -16.72 10.58 0.37
C GLU A 98 -15.70 11.68 0.61
N ALA A 99 -16.00 12.89 0.12
CA ALA A 99 -15.22 14.06 0.46
C ALA A 99 -15.74 14.64 1.79
N VAL A 100 -14.84 14.80 2.75
CA VAL A 100 -15.17 15.32 4.09
C VAL A 100 -14.27 16.52 4.40
N GLU A 101 -14.75 17.43 5.25
CA GLU A 101 -13.93 18.55 5.71
C GLU A 101 -12.98 18.14 6.84
N ASN A 102 -13.44 17.23 7.70
CA ASN A 102 -12.66 16.73 8.82
C ASN A 102 -12.72 15.20 8.85
N LYS A 103 -11.62 14.58 9.21
CA LYS A 103 -11.55 13.12 9.39
C LYS A 103 -12.33 12.69 10.64
N ALA A 104 -12.87 11.48 10.59
CA ALA A 104 -13.48 10.84 11.76
C ALA A 104 -12.41 10.44 12.78
N ASP A 105 -12.74 10.58 14.07
CA ASP A 105 -11.88 10.12 15.16
C ASP A 105 -11.70 8.60 15.09
N GLY A 106 -10.46 8.13 15.33
CA GLY A 106 -10.12 6.71 15.25
C GLY A 106 -9.99 6.17 13.81
N SER A 107 -9.87 7.05 12.82
CA SER A 107 -9.59 6.66 11.44
C SER A 107 -8.10 6.41 11.20
N GLY A 108 -7.77 5.39 10.40
CA GLY A 108 -6.44 5.25 9.83
C GLY A 108 -6.26 6.26 8.71
N SER A 109 -5.26 7.14 8.79
CA SER A 109 -5.03 8.14 7.74
C SER A 109 -3.66 8.00 7.10
N PHE A 110 -3.58 8.42 5.83
CA PHE A 110 -2.34 8.55 5.08
C PHE A 110 -2.41 9.77 4.15
N MET A 111 -1.25 10.33 3.83
CA MET A 111 -1.17 11.51 2.97
C MET A 111 -0.56 11.14 1.63
N ILE A 112 -1.11 11.72 0.56
CA ILE A 112 -0.55 11.65 -0.78
C ILE A 112 -0.53 13.05 -1.35
N GLY A 113 0.68 13.57 -1.57
CA GLY A 113 0.86 14.98 -1.90
C GLY A 113 0.29 15.88 -0.80
N THR A 114 -0.72 16.65 -1.15
CA THR A 114 -1.41 17.59 -0.25
C THR A 114 -2.76 17.08 0.27
N THR A 115 -3.22 15.91 -0.20
CA THR A 115 -4.54 15.37 0.15
C THR A 115 -4.40 14.31 1.23
N GLU A 116 -5.17 14.43 2.29
CA GLU A 116 -5.28 13.42 3.34
C GLU A 116 -6.42 12.46 3.01
N TYR A 117 -6.13 11.17 3.10
CA TYR A 117 -7.09 10.09 2.94
C TYR A 117 -7.26 9.40 4.28
N ALA A 118 -8.50 9.21 4.70
CA ALA A 118 -8.82 8.58 5.97
C ALA A 118 -9.76 7.39 5.77
N ILE A 119 -9.56 6.34 6.53
CA ILE A 119 -10.40 5.17 6.56
C ILE A 119 -10.97 5.06 7.97
N PRO A 120 -12.29 5.26 8.16
CA PRO A 120 -12.91 5.08 9.45
C PRO A 120 -12.83 3.61 9.84
N LEU A 121 -12.12 3.31 10.90
CA LEU A 121 -11.85 1.92 11.31
C LEU A 121 -12.89 1.41 12.32
N GLY A 122 -13.61 2.32 12.97
CA GLY A 122 -14.77 2.04 13.82
C GLY A 122 -14.71 0.70 14.58
N ASN A 123 -15.67 -0.16 14.28
CA ASN A 123 -15.80 -1.49 14.91
C ASN A 123 -14.94 -2.59 14.25
N LEU A 124 -14.14 -2.26 13.23
CA LEU A 124 -13.32 -3.23 12.49
C LEU A 124 -12.01 -3.60 13.22
N ILE A 125 -11.65 -2.83 14.24
CA ILE A 125 -10.44 -3.06 15.02
C ILE A 125 -10.84 -3.55 16.41
N ASN A 126 -10.25 -4.67 16.81
CA ASN A 126 -10.28 -5.08 18.21
C ASN A 126 -9.27 -4.20 18.98
N THR A 127 -9.79 -3.11 19.56
CA THR A 127 -8.98 -2.11 20.27
C THR A 127 -8.18 -2.72 21.43
N GLU A 128 -8.70 -3.77 22.06
CA GLU A 128 -8.03 -4.47 23.16
C GLU A 128 -6.80 -5.24 22.68
N GLU A 129 -6.90 -5.92 21.54
CA GLU A 129 -5.75 -6.62 20.94
C GLU A 129 -4.67 -5.66 20.43
N GLU A 130 -5.08 -4.52 19.90
CA GLU A 130 -4.15 -3.51 19.41
C GLU A 130 -3.42 -2.82 20.57
N LEU A 131 -4.13 -2.49 21.65
CA LEU A 131 -3.53 -1.98 22.88
C LEU A 131 -2.53 -2.98 23.47
N ALA A 132 -2.89 -4.25 23.56
CA ALA A 132 -1.99 -5.27 24.08
C ALA A 132 -0.72 -5.44 23.24
N LYS A 133 -0.82 -5.34 21.90
CA LYS A 133 0.35 -5.36 21.01
C LYS A 133 1.24 -4.14 21.23
N LEU A 134 0.64 -2.94 21.27
CA LEU A 134 1.39 -1.69 21.47
C LEU A 134 2.07 -1.66 22.83
N GLU A 135 1.43 -2.14 23.89
CA GLU A 135 2.04 -2.26 25.21
C GLU A 135 3.20 -3.28 25.23
N ALA A 136 3.05 -4.40 24.52
CA ALA A 136 4.13 -5.39 24.37
C ALA A 136 5.33 -4.82 23.61
N ASP A 137 5.08 -4.09 22.51
CA ASP A 137 6.11 -3.42 21.72
C ASP A 137 6.81 -2.32 22.53
N LEU A 138 6.06 -1.52 23.27
CA LEU A 138 6.60 -0.49 24.16
C LEU A 138 7.53 -1.09 25.20
N LYS A 139 7.08 -2.15 25.88
CA LYS A 139 7.87 -2.87 26.88
C LYS A 139 9.16 -3.48 26.28
N TYR A 140 9.06 -4.00 25.06
CA TYR A 140 10.21 -4.52 24.34
C TYR A 140 11.22 -3.41 24.02
N GLN A 141 10.75 -2.27 23.49
CA GLN A 141 11.60 -1.12 23.16
C GLN A 141 12.25 -0.49 24.40
N GLU A 142 11.52 -0.39 25.50
CA GLU A 142 12.08 0.07 26.77
C GLU A 142 13.16 -0.87 27.30
N GLY A 143 12.91 -2.18 27.23
CA GLY A 143 13.92 -3.20 27.60
C GLY A 143 15.16 -3.13 26.73
N PHE A 144 14.98 -2.93 25.42
CA PHE A 144 16.08 -2.74 24.49
C PHE A 144 16.88 -1.47 24.81
N LEU A 145 16.21 -0.36 25.01
CA LEU A 145 16.82 0.92 25.38
C LEU A 145 17.65 0.81 26.67
N GLN A 146 17.09 0.17 27.71
CA GLN A 146 17.83 -0.07 28.95
C GLN A 146 19.06 -0.93 28.73
N SER A 147 18.97 -1.97 27.87
CA SER A 147 20.11 -2.83 27.55
C SER A 147 21.22 -2.07 26.82
N VAL A 148 20.82 -1.16 25.90
CA VAL A 148 21.75 -0.29 25.17
C VAL A 148 22.43 0.69 26.11
N LEU A 149 21.67 1.37 26.96
CA LEU A 149 22.22 2.31 27.96
C LEU A 149 23.19 1.60 28.92
N LYS A 150 22.85 0.40 29.37
CA LYS A 150 23.74 -0.41 30.23
C LYS A 150 25.05 -0.82 29.53
N LYS A 151 25.00 -1.10 28.24
CA LYS A 151 26.22 -1.37 27.45
C LYS A 151 27.05 -0.11 27.25
N LEU A 152 26.42 1.04 26.97
CA LEU A 152 27.12 2.31 26.78
C LEU A 152 27.66 2.88 28.09
N SER A 153 27.08 2.59 29.25
CA SER A 153 27.58 3.00 30.57
C SER A 153 28.80 2.18 31.04
N ASN A 154 29.10 1.06 30.36
CA ASN A 154 30.26 0.24 30.71
C ASN A 154 31.53 0.78 30.03
N GLU A 155 32.32 1.54 30.77
CA GLU A 155 33.59 2.14 30.29
C GLU A 155 34.56 1.12 29.67
N LYS A 156 34.64 -0.10 30.22
CA LYS A 156 35.47 -1.16 29.68
C LYS A 156 35.01 -1.66 28.32
N PHE A 157 33.70 -1.57 28.03
CA PHE A 157 33.15 -1.92 26.75
C PHE A 157 33.38 -0.80 25.73
N VAL A 158 33.11 0.44 26.12
CA VAL A 158 33.22 1.61 25.24
C VAL A 158 34.70 1.84 24.84
N SER A 159 35.66 1.64 25.74
CA SER A 159 37.09 1.83 25.44
C SER A 159 37.71 0.77 24.50
N LYS A 160 37.10 -0.42 24.41
CA LYS A 160 37.58 -1.51 23.56
C LYS A 160 36.77 -1.72 22.28
N ALA A 161 35.60 -1.13 22.18
CA ALA A 161 34.71 -1.30 21.02
C ALA A 161 35.19 -0.40 19.86
N PRO A 162 35.21 -0.92 18.61
CA PRO A 162 35.46 -0.11 17.43
C PRO A 162 34.36 0.98 17.29
N ALA A 163 34.76 2.17 16.81
CA ALA A 163 33.86 3.32 16.68
C ALA A 163 32.58 3.00 15.87
N LEU A 164 32.70 2.19 14.82
CA LEU A 164 31.57 1.71 14.02
C LEU A 164 30.56 0.87 14.82
N SER A 165 31.04 0.04 15.75
CA SER A 165 30.17 -0.77 16.61
C SER A 165 29.41 0.08 17.62
N LEU A 166 29.99 1.17 18.11
CA LEU A 166 29.32 2.11 19.01
C LEU A 166 28.22 2.89 18.28
N ILE A 167 28.44 3.29 17.03
CA ILE A 167 27.43 3.94 16.17
C ILE A 167 26.26 3.00 15.95
N HIS A 168 26.50 1.74 15.61
CA HIS A 168 25.41 0.76 15.40
C HIS A 168 24.63 0.42 16.67
N ILE A 169 25.24 0.56 17.84
CA ILE A 169 24.53 0.36 19.12
C ILE A 169 23.70 1.59 19.49
N SER A 170 24.17 2.81 19.15
CA SER A 170 23.50 4.06 19.47
C SER A 170 22.42 4.43 18.45
N GLU A 171 22.55 4.00 17.20
CA GLU A 171 21.52 4.17 16.19
C GLU A 171 20.66 2.90 16.12
N PRO A 172 19.42 2.95 16.63
CA PRO A 172 18.51 1.83 16.42
C PRO A 172 18.28 1.69 14.92
N THR A 173 18.71 0.55 14.36
CA THR A 173 18.44 0.20 12.97
C THR A 173 16.93 0.36 12.79
N ARG A 174 16.52 1.32 11.98
CA ARG A 174 15.13 1.43 11.54
C ARG A 174 14.82 0.12 10.81
N LEU A 175 14.22 -0.81 11.51
CA LEU A 175 13.61 -1.98 10.89
C LEU A 175 12.53 -1.45 9.95
N ARG A 176 12.78 -1.65 8.67
CA ARG A 176 11.81 -1.40 7.60
C ARG A 176 10.62 -2.33 7.74
#